data_232bed247aa1c4005a0254d14b81c63c
#
_entry.id   232bed247aa1c4005a0254d14b81c63c
#
_cell.length_a   1.000
_cell.length_b   1.000
_cell.length_c   1.000
_cell.angle_alpha   90.00
_cell.angle_beta   90.00
_cell.angle_gamma   90.00
#
_symmetry.space_group_name_H-M   'P 1'
#
loop_
_entity.id
_entity.type
_entity.pdbx_description
1 polymer ?
#
loop_
_entity_poly.entity_id
_entity_poly.type
_entity_poly.pdbx_seq_one_letter_code
_entity_poly.pdbx_strand_id
1 'polypeptide(L)'
;MGNLFTKSTYEWIKQVDTSKADLFKQAEESMMKLQDQKTKEDFVQEQVKINETYSTLEHFVEEHRKELATLSPQHEQDVDILLQSLKLRKETLMRYELPNWNVAHNVPIYDVEQHPMVLRDRMMAENLEYLAEEMYPTEKMIVWGHNYHVRKNNSKVKYADYGQNFLNNMGDYLPDSFKKQTYTVGIYAYSGASLDSSDNKTVTPVNKEKDPTSLESLLKYANHSSLFVDLVHTPYNKRTSWIYTPRIALYWGFLKEEMILKEQYDGIIWIERITPAKII
;
A
#
# COMPACT_ATOMS: atom_id res chain seq x y z
N MET A 1 13.79 -2.65 15.36
CA MET A 1 13.09 -1.46 15.92
C MET A 1 11.60 -1.67 15.72
N GLY A 2 10.84 -1.79 16.82
CA GLY A 2 9.38 -1.87 16.71
C GLY A 2 8.85 -0.60 16.04
N ASN A 3 7.85 -0.76 15.19
CA ASN A 3 7.10 0.33 14.58
C ASN A 3 6.62 1.28 15.70
N LEU A 4 6.56 2.60 15.44
CA LEU A 4 6.12 3.62 16.39
C LEU A 4 4.74 3.25 17.00
N PHE A 5 3.85 2.72 16.17
CA PHE A 5 2.54 2.20 16.61
C PHE A 5 2.69 1.08 17.66
N THR A 6 3.53 0.09 17.45
CA THR A 6 3.74 -1.01 18.39
C THR A 6 4.23 -0.49 19.74
N LYS A 7 5.13 0.49 19.74
CA LYS A 7 5.65 1.09 20.97
C LYS A 7 4.57 1.89 21.71
N SER A 8 3.83 2.75 21.03
CA SER A 8 2.77 3.57 21.66
C SER A 8 1.62 2.70 22.19
N THR A 9 1.22 1.68 21.44
CA THR A 9 0.20 0.71 21.88
C THR A 9 0.64 -0.07 23.11
N TYR A 10 1.89 -0.53 23.15
CA TYR A 10 2.46 -1.18 24.32
C TYR A 10 2.37 -0.30 25.57
N GLU A 11 2.86 0.94 25.49
CA GLU A 11 2.86 1.87 26.61
C GLU A 11 1.43 2.26 27.03
N TRP A 12 0.47 2.26 26.13
CA TRP A 12 -0.92 2.53 26.42
C TRP A 12 -1.57 1.36 27.17
N ILE A 13 -1.51 0.14 26.66
CA ILE A 13 -2.02 -1.07 27.31
C ILE A 13 -1.38 -1.26 28.69
N LYS A 14 -0.08 -0.98 28.81
CA LYS A 14 0.68 -1.13 30.06
C LYS A 14 0.16 -0.29 31.22
N GLN A 15 -0.49 0.84 30.94
CA GLN A 15 -1.10 1.68 31.98
C GLN A 15 -2.30 0.99 32.64
N VAL A 16 -2.93 0.03 31.95
CA VAL A 16 -4.06 -0.76 32.47
C VAL A 16 -3.57 -2.12 32.98
N ASP A 17 -2.79 -2.85 32.15
CA ASP A 17 -2.28 -4.17 32.48
C ASP A 17 -0.93 -4.45 31.83
N THR A 18 0.12 -4.56 32.65
CA THR A 18 1.47 -4.85 32.17
C THR A 18 1.57 -6.22 31.51
N SER A 19 0.84 -7.23 32.01
CA SER A 19 0.90 -8.58 31.44
C SER A 19 0.30 -8.63 30.03
N LYS A 20 -0.75 -7.84 29.78
CA LYS A 20 -1.36 -7.71 28.46
C LYS A 20 -0.50 -6.91 27.50
N ALA A 21 0.21 -5.89 27.98
CA ALA A 21 1.19 -5.18 27.19
C ALA A 21 2.35 -6.11 26.76
N ASP A 22 2.87 -6.93 27.67
CA ASP A 22 3.90 -7.91 27.36
C ASP A 22 3.41 -8.96 26.36
N LEU A 23 2.16 -9.41 26.51
CA LEU A 23 1.51 -10.32 25.57
C LEU A 23 1.40 -9.72 24.16
N PHE A 24 0.99 -8.44 24.06
CA PHE A 24 0.97 -7.70 22.80
C PHE A 24 2.36 -7.63 22.15
N LYS A 25 3.38 -7.28 22.94
CA LYS A 25 4.76 -7.21 22.46
C LYS A 25 5.25 -8.57 21.94
N GLN A 26 4.97 -9.66 22.66
CA GLN A 26 5.31 -11.02 22.23
C GLN A 26 4.61 -11.39 20.91
N ALA A 27 3.33 -11.07 20.75
CA ALA A 27 2.60 -11.32 19.51
C ALA A 27 3.24 -10.57 18.32
N GLU A 28 3.60 -9.29 18.49
CA GLU A 28 4.27 -8.50 17.45
C GLU A 28 5.66 -9.06 17.10
N GLU A 29 6.43 -9.52 18.09
CA GLU A 29 7.73 -10.16 17.86
C GLU A 29 7.60 -11.52 17.15
N SER A 30 6.61 -12.33 17.52
CA SER A 30 6.31 -13.60 16.87
C SER A 30 5.85 -13.39 15.43
N MET A 31 4.99 -12.40 15.19
CA MET A 31 4.53 -12.03 13.86
C MET A 31 5.70 -11.66 12.93
N MET A 32 6.65 -10.87 13.42
CA MET A 32 7.85 -10.50 12.63
C MET A 32 8.74 -11.70 12.28
N LYS A 33 8.74 -12.75 13.12
CA LYS A 33 9.56 -13.94 12.92
C LYS A 33 8.82 -15.09 12.22
N LEU A 34 7.54 -14.92 11.95
CA LEU A 34 6.70 -15.99 11.39
C LEU A 34 7.21 -16.46 10.03
N GLN A 35 7.72 -15.55 9.21
CA GLN A 35 8.30 -15.90 7.90
C GLN A 35 9.62 -16.68 7.98
N ASP A 36 10.29 -16.70 9.13
CA ASP A 36 11.55 -17.45 9.36
C ASP A 36 11.31 -18.95 9.65
N GLN A 37 10.05 -19.38 9.80
CA GLN A 37 9.71 -20.78 10.05
C GLN A 37 10.15 -21.65 8.88
N LYS A 38 10.83 -22.76 9.19
CA LYS A 38 11.43 -23.64 8.17
C LYS A 38 10.45 -24.64 7.56
N THR A 39 9.43 -25.03 8.30
CA THR A 39 8.40 -25.96 7.86
C THR A 39 7.03 -25.31 7.87
N LYS A 40 6.13 -25.81 7.04
CA LYS A 40 4.75 -25.35 7.01
C LYS A 40 4.00 -25.69 8.31
N GLU A 41 4.34 -26.82 8.90
CA GLU A 41 3.77 -27.27 10.18
C GLU A 41 4.10 -26.30 11.30
N ASP A 42 5.38 -25.92 11.45
CA ASP A 42 5.83 -24.94 12.44
C ASP A 42 5.19 -23.55 12.18
N PHE A 43 5.12 -23.15 10.91
CA PHE A 43 4.45 -21.91 10.52
C PHE A 43 2.99 -21.89 10.98
N VAL A 44 2.21 -22.94 10.66
CA VAL A 44 0.78 -23.01 11.01
C VAL A 44 0.58 -23.08 12.52
N GLN A 45 1.42 -23.80 13.25
CA GLN A 45 1.34 -23.85 14.71
C GLN A 45 1.59 -22.46 15.34
N GLU A 46 2.59 -21.74 14.88
CA GLU A 46 2.88 -20.41 15.38
C GLU A 46 1.79 -19.41 14.97
N GLN A 47 1.28 -19.50 13.74
CA GLN A 47 0.16 -18.70 13.25
C GLN A 47 -1.07 -18.82 14.17
N VAL A 48 -1.43 -20.03 14.58
CA VAL A 48 -2.56 -20.28 15.50
C VAL A 48 -2.33 -19.60 16.84
N LYS A 49 -1.14 -19.74 17.44
CA LYS A 49 -0.81 -19.12 18.74
C LYS A 49 -0.90 -17.59 18.68
N ILE A 50 -0.35 -17.00 17.62
CA ILE A 50 -0.40 -15.55 17.42
C ILE A 50 -1.86 -15.09 17.29
N ASN A 51 -2.69 -15.81 16.53
CA ASN A 51 -4.11 -15.49 16.35
C ASN A 51 -4.89 -15.55 17.67
N GLU A 52 -4.67 -16.57 18.50
CA GLU A 52 -5.27 -16.69 19.83
C GLU A 52 -4.83 -15.54 20.74
N THR A 53 -3.56 -15.14 20.64
CA THR A 53 -3.02 -14.01 21.38
C THR A 53 -3.71 -12.69 21.00
N TYR A 54 -3.85 -12.39 19.72
CA TYR A 54 -4.59 -11.20 19.29
C TYR A 54 -6.06 -11.25 19.65
N SER A 55 -6.70 -12.42 19.64
CA SER A 55 -8.09 -12.57 20.09
C SER A 55 -8.23 -12.29 21.60
N THR A 56 -7.26 -12.71 22.41
CA THR A 56 -7.19 -12.40 23.84
C THR A 56 -7.05 -10.89 24.08
N LEU A 57 -6.22 -10.23 23.25
CA LEU A 57 -6.02 -8.78 23.34
C LEU A 57 -7.25 -7.98 22.90
N GLU A 58 -7.94 -8.40 21.84
CA GLU A 58 -9.21 -7.79 21.44
C GLU A 58 -10.23 -7.83 22.59
N HIS A 59 -10.40 -9.00 23.20
CA HIS A 59 -11.32 -9.16 24.33
C HIS A 59 -10.92 -8.26 25.51
N PHE A 60 -9.65 -8.23 25.87
CA PHE A 60 -9.13 -7.33 26.89
C PHE A 60 -9.43 -5.86 26.61
N VAL A 61 -9.19 -5.40 25.37
CA VAL A 61 -9.43 -4.01 24.96
C VAL A 61 -10.93 -3.67 25.08
N GLU A 62 -11.82 -4.58 24.65
CA GLU A 62 -13.26 -4.38 24.81
C GLU A 62 -13.70 -4.34 26.26
N GLU A 63 -13.20 -5.22 27.13
CA GLU A 63 -13.51 -5.22 28.56
C GLU A 63 -13.04 -3.95 29.27
N HIS A 64 -11.89 -3.38 28.85
CA HIS A 64 -11.27 -2.21 29.47
C HIS A 64 -11.45 -0.93 28.63
N ARG A 65 -12.40 -0.92 27.69
CA ARG A 65 -12.65 0.18 26.73
C ARG A 65 -12.71 1.55 27.43
N LYS A 66 -13.52 1.67 28.47
CA LYS A 66 -13.70 2.93 29.20
C LYS A 66 -12.41 3.40 29.88
N GLU A 67 -11.66 2.48 30.47
CA GLU A 67 -10.41 2.78 31.16
C GLU A 67 -9.34 3.22 30.14
N LEU A 68 -9.17 2.48 29.05
CA LEU A 68 -8.28 2.84 27.96
C LEU A 68 -8.65 4.20 27.34
N ALA A 69 -9.94 4.47 27.12
CA ALA A 69 -10.40 5.73 26.58
C ALA A 69 -10.02 6.94 27.46
N THR A 70 -10.03 6.80 28.78
CA THR A 70 -9.61 7.90 29.68
C THR A 70 -8.12 8.23 29.59
N LEU A 71 -7.31 7.31 29.10
CA LEU A 71 -5.86 7.43 28.96
C LEU A 71 -5.44 7.95 27.59
N SER A 72 -6.38 8.19 26.68
CA SER A 72 -6.09 8.60 25.30
C SER A 72 -6.65 9.99 24.99
N PRO A 73 -5.94 10.79 24.15
CA PRO A 73 -6.38 12.14 23.74
C PRO A 73 -7.71 12.17 22.98
N GLN A 74 -8.00 11.16 22.17
CA GLN A 74 -9.23 11.07 21.36
C GLN A 74 -10.26 10.09 21.96
N HIS A 75 -10.04 9.64 23.20
CA HIS A 75 -10.96 8.80 23.98
C HIS A 75 -11.40 7.54 23.22
N GLU A 76 -12.72 7.38 23.03
CA GLU A 76 -13.32 6.18 22.41
C GLU A 76 -12.79 5.92 21.00
N GLN A 77 -12.52 6.97 20.22
CA GLN A 77 -12.03 6.80 18.83
C GLN A 77 -10.66 6.11 18.77
N ASP A 78 -9.75 6.40 19.70
CA ASP A 78 -8.45 5.73 19.74
C ASP A 78 -8.59 4.26 20.11
N VAL A 79 -9.57 3.90 20.96
CA VAL A 79 -9.88 2.49 21.28
C VAL A 79 -10.43 1.77 20.05
N ASP A 80 -11.30 2.41 19.26
CA ASP A 80 -11.80 1.84 18.00
C ASP A 80 -10.65 1.63 16.99
N ILE A 81 -9.71 2.56 16.89
CA ILE A 81 -8.49 2.41 16.08
C ILE A 81 -7.65 1.22 16.55
N LEU A 82 -7.49 1.04 17.85
CA LEU A 82 -6.74 -0.09 18.41
C LEU A 82 -7.43 -1.42 18.06
N LEU A 83 -8.73 -1.53 18.28
CA LEU A 83 -9.51 -2.72 17.95
C LEU A 83 -9.44 -3.04 16.45
N GLN A 84 -9.63 -2.05 15.58
CA GLN A 84 -9.47 -2.23 14.14
C GLN A 84 -8.06 -2.67 13.77
N SER A 85 -7.04 -2.15 14.45
CA SER A 85 -5.65 -2.54 14.22
C SER A 85 -5.38 -3.99 14.61
N LEU A 86 -5.94 -4.47 15.74
CA LEU A 86 -5.85 -5.87 16.16
C LEU A 86 -6.58 -6.80 15.16
N LYS A 87 -7.77 -6.41 14.72
CA LYS A 87 -8.54 -7.13 13.69
C LYS A 87 -7.73 -7.24 12.40
N LEU A 88 -7.15 -6.15 11.89
CA LEU A 88 -6.33 -6.16 10.68
C LEU A 88 -5.10 -7.04 10.82
N ARG A 89 -4.47 -7.13 12.00
CA ARG A 89 -3.37 -8.06 12.27
C ARG A 89 -3.80 -9.51 12.14
N LYS A 90 -4.96 -9.87 12.70
CA LYS A 90 -5.53 -11.21 12.56
C LYS A 90 -5.86 -11.53 11.10
N GLU A 91 -6.45 -10.60 10.38
CA GLU A 91 -6.74 -10.77 8.95
C GLU A 91 -5.46 -10.93 8.14
N THR A 92 -4.45 -10.11 8.38
CA THR A 92 -3.13 -10.23 7.73
C THR A 92 -2.51 -11.61 8.02
N LEU A 93 -2.51 -12.00 9.27
CA LEU A 93 -2.00 -13.29 9.71
C LEU A 93 -2.69 -14.44 8.98
N MET A 94 -4.01 -14.43 8.88
CA MET A 94 -4.80 -15.54 8.34
C MET A 94 -4.88 -15.54 6.81
N ARG A 95 -4.86 -14.38 6.16
CA ARG A 95 -5.06 -14.26 4.71
C ARG A 95 -3.77 -14.12 3.92
N TYR A 96 -2.78 -13.39 4.46
CA TYR A 96 -1.59 -12.96 3.72
C TYR A 96 -0.33 -13.76 4.08
N GLU A 97 -0.11 -14.06 5.36
CA GLU A 97 1.21 -14.56 5.82
C GLU A 97 1.56 -15.94 5.26
N LEU A 98 0.61 -16.88 5.17
CA LEU A 98 0.89 -18.19 4.58
C LEU A 98 1.14 -18.13 3.06
N PRO A 99 0.34 -17.43 2.25
CA PRO A 99 0.69 -17.17 0.85
C PRO A 99 2.07 -16.53 0.67
N ASN A 100 2.42 -15.56 1.52
CA ASN A 100 3.73 -14.92 1.49
C ASN A 100 4.87 -15.89 1.83
N TRP A 101 4.69 -16.71 2.85
CA TRP A 101 5.62 -17.80 3.20
C TRP A 101 5.80 -18.78 2.05
N ASN A 102 4.71 -19.18 1.40
CA ASN A 102 4.74 -20.06 0.23
C ASN A 102 5.63 -19.51 -0.88
N VAL A 103 5.49 -18.23 -1.22
CA VAL A 103 6.33 -17.55 -2.24
C VAL A 103 7.80 -17.56 -1.80
N ALA A 104 8.09 -17.21 -0.56
CA ALA A 104 9.45 -17.18 -0.03
C ALA A 104 10.14 -18.55 -0.05
N HIS A 105 9.35 -19.64 0.04
CA HIS A 105 9.83 -21.04 0.01
C HIS A 105 9.65 -21.73 -1.34
N ASN A 106 9.38 -20.96 -2.42
CA ASN A 106 9.18 -21.48 -3.77
C ASN A 106 8.03 -22.49 -3.89
N VAL A 107 7.00 -22.38 -3.04
CA VAL A 107 5.78 -23.18 -3.17
C VAL A 107 4.89 -22.52 -4.22
N PRO A 108 4.49 -23.21 -5.30
CA PRO A 108 3.70 -22.60 -6.37
C PRO A 108 2.34 -22.10 -5.89
N ILE A 109 1.95 -20.92 -6.35
CA ILE A 109 0.61 -20.37 -6.18
C ILE A 109 -0.07 -20.37 -7.56
N TYR A 110 -1.07 -21.24 -7.73
CA TYR A 110 -1.77 -21.43 -9.00
C TYR A 110 -2.95 -20.45 -9.20
N ASP A 111 -3.53 -19.99 -8.10
CA ASP A 111 -4.60 -18.99 -8.12
C ASP A 111 -4.00 -17.60 -7.90
N VAL A 112 -4.09 -16.75 -8.91
CA VAL A 112 -3.59 -15.36 -8.86
C VAL A 112 -4.23 -14.56 -7.74
N GLU A 113 -5.48 -14.84 -7.39
CA GLU A 113 -6.20 -14.18 -6.29
C GLU A 113 -5.64 -14.53 -4.89
N GLN A 114 -4.86 -15.60 -4.81
CA GLN A 114 -4.12 -16.01 -3.61
C GLN A 114 -2.67 -15.51 -3.60
N HIS A 115 -2.25 -14.77 -4.64
CA HIS A 115 -0.89 -14.22 -4.67
C HIS A 115 -0.76 -13.12 -3.59
N PRO A 116 0.34 -13.10 -2.79
CA PRO A 116 0.49 -12.14 -1.68
C PRO A 116 0.32 -10.67 -2.09
N MET A 117 0.82 -10.29 -3.26
CA MET A 117 0.65 -8.92 -3.77
C MET A 117 -0.82 -8.57 -3.96
N VAL A 118 -1.62 -9.50 -4.50
CA VAL A 118 -3.06 -9.31 -4.74
C VAL A 118 -3.81 -9.25 -3.42
N LEU A 119 -3.54 -10.19 -2.52
CA LEU A 119 -4.15 -10.22 -1.18
C LEU A 119 -3.88 -8.95 -0.40
N ARG A 120 -2.63 -8.46 -0.40
CA ARG A 120 -2.26 -7.22 0.27
C ARG A 120 -3.03 -6.03 -0.28
N ASP A 121 -3.10 -5.88 -1.59
CA ASP A 121 -3.79 -4.77 -2.23
C ASP A 121 -5.31 -4.82 -2.01
N ARG A 122 -5.92 -6.02 -2.00
CA ARG A 122 -7.32 -6.20 -1.62
C ARG A 122 -7.57 -5.76 -0.18
N MET A 123 -6.75 -6.20 0.76
CA MET A 123 -6.85 -5.81 2.17
C MET A 123 -6.63 -4.30 2.38
N MET A 124 -5.76 -3.68 1.58
CA MET A 124 -5.59 -2.22 1.58
C MET A 124 -6.86 -1.51 1.12
N ALA A 125 -7.55 -2.02 0.08
CA ALA A 125 -8.82 -1.47 -0.39
C ALA A 125 -9.93 -1.62 0.66
N GLU A 126 -10.09 -2.82 1.24
CA GLU A 126 -11.06 -3.11 2.31
C GLU A 126 -10.85 -2.19 3.53
N ASN A 127 -9.58 -1.96 3.92
CA ASN A 127 -9.28 -1.06 5.03
C ASN A 127 -9.53 0.42 4.68
N LEU A 128 -9.24 0.84 3.45
CA LEU A 128 -9.52 2.20 3.00
C LEU A 128 -11.03 2.48 2.97
N GLU A 129 -11.83 1.51 2.50
CA GLU A 129 -13.29 1.58 2.51
C GLU A 129 -13.81 1.72 3.96
N TYR A 130 -13.35 0.88 4.88
CA TYR A 130 -13.68 0.99 6.31
C TYR A 130 -13.33 2.36 6.89
N LEU A 131 -12.13 2.88 6.62
CA LEU A 131 -11.70 4.20 7.10
C LEU A 131 -12.60 5.32 6.57
N ALA A 132 -13.02 5.23 5.30
CA ALA A 132 -13.80 6.27 4.67
C ALA A 132 -15.29 6.21 5.02
N GLU A 133 -15.87 5.03 5.18
CA GLU A 133 -17.31 4.85 5.35
C GLU A 133 -17.72 4.74 6.82
N GLU A 134 -16.86 4.16 7.66
CA GLU A 134 -17.18 3.90 9.07
C GLU A 134 -16.46 4.84 10.03
N MET A 135 -15.13 5.01 9.87
CA MET A 135 -14.35 5.81 10.82
C MET A 135 -14.41 7.32 10.56
N TYR A 136 -14.37 7.72 9.29
CA TYR A 136 -14.26 9.13 8.90
C TYR A 136 -15.23 9.49 7.76
N PRO A 137 -16.55 9.19 7.91
CA PRO A 137 -17.52 9.28 6.79
C PRO A 137 -17.76 10.71 6.28
N THR A 138 -17.40 11.72 7.05
CA THR A 138 -17.57 13.14 6.68
C THR A 138 -16.26 13.82 6.28
N GLU A 139 -15.16 13.11 6.38
CA GLU A 139 -13.83 13.69 6.18
C GLU A 139 -13.36 13.55 4.71
N LYS A 140 -12.51 14.47 4.29
CA LYS A 140 -11.77 14.33 3.05
C LYS A 140 -10.44 13.67 3.33
N MET A 141 -10.15 12.57 2.63
CA MET A 141 -8.92 11.82 2.82
C MET A 141 -7.95 11.98 1.67
N ILE A 142 -6.65 12.00 1.98
CA ILE A 142 -5.57 11.88 1.02
C ILE A 142 -4.90 10.54 1.26
N VAL A 143 -4.97 9.66 0.25
CA VAL A 143 -4.29 8.36 0.26
C VAL A 143 -2.97 8.51 -0.48
N TRP A 144 -1.86 8.36 0.24
CA TRP A 144 -0.53 8.43 -0.33
C TRP A 144 0.07 7.04 -0.50
N GLY A 145 0.38 6.66 -1.73
CA GLY A 145 0.96 5.37 -2.06
C GLY A 145 1.75 5.42 -3.36
N HIS A 146 2.45 4.34 -3.66
CA HIS A 146 3.09 4.19 -4.96
C HIS A 146 2.03 4.12 -6.07
N ASN A 147 2.32 4.67 -7.27
CA ASN A 147 1.43 4.67 -8.43
C ASN A 147 0.77 3.30 -8.68
N TYR A 148 1.52 2.20 -8.51
CA TYR A 148 1.02 0.84 -8.67
C TYR A 148 -0.23 0.56 -7.82
N HIS A 149 -0.24 0.98 -6.55
CA HIS A 149 -1.34 0.67 -5.63
C HIS A 149 -2.57 1.55 -5.85
N VAL A 150 -2.36 2.81 -6.25
CA VAL A 150 -3.45 3.81 -6.34
C VAL A 150 -4.08 3.93 -7.72
N ARG A 151 -3.39 3.50 -8.78
CA ARG A 151 -3.92 3.62 -10.14
C ARG A 151 -5.14 2.72 -10.37
N LYS A 152 -5.96 3.10 -11.33
CA LYS A 152 -7.13 2.35 -11.79
C LYS A 152 -6.71 1.31 -12.84
N ASN A 153 -7.50 0.25 -13.00
CA ASN A 153 -7.33 -0.72 -14.10
C ASN A 153 -5.90 -1.27 -14.25
N ASN A 154 -5.24 -1.61 -13.13
CA ASN A 154 -3.86 -2.09 -13.13
C ASN A 154 -3.67 -3.33 -14.03
N SER A 155 -4.68 -4.22 -14.10
CA SER A 155 -4.65 -5.41 -14.96
C SER A 155 -4.60 -5.11 -16.46
N LYS A 156 -4.85 -3.85 -16.89
CA LYS A 156 -4.71 -3.42 -18.30
C LYS A 156 -3.31 -2.93 -18.65
N VAL A 157 -2.43 -2.76 -17.68
CA VAL A 157 -1.06 -2.32 -17.88
C VAL A 157 -0.22 -3.48 -18.42
N LYS A 158 0.67 -3.19 -19.39
CA LYS A 158 1.63 -4.17 -19.91
C LYS A 158 3.02 -3.79 -19.49
N TYR A 159 3.76 -4.73 -18.94
CA TYR A 159 5.18 -4.56 -18.64
C TYR A 159 6.01 -5.05 -19.83
N ALA A 160 6.99 -4.24 -20.27
CA ALA A 160 7.81 -4.55 -21.44
C ALA A 160 8.50 -5.92 -21.34
N ASP A 161 8.97 -6.28 -20.14
CA ASP A 161 9.73 -7.49 -19.91
C ASP A 161 8.87 -8.71 -19.52
N TYR A 162 7.63 -8.49 -19.07
CA TYR A 162 6.75 -9.54 -18.49
C TYR A 162 5.41 -9.68 -19.23
N GLY A 163 5.13 -8.81 -20.21
CA GLY A 163 3.87 -8.84 -20.96
C GLY A 163 2.68 -8.28 -20.18
N GLN A 164 1.48 -8.86 -20.39
CA GLN A 164 0.26 -8.41 -19.75
C GLN A 164 0.31 -8.60 -18.23
N ASN A 165 -0.03 -7.55 -17.50
CA ASN A 165 -0.24 -7.64 -16.07
C ASN A 165 -1.64 -8.19 -15.78
N PHE A 166 -1.71 -9.25 -14.98
CA PHE A 166 -2.97 -9.86 -14.56
C PHE A 166 -3.31 -9.56 -13.10
N LEU A 167 -2.44 -8.81 -12.40
CA LEU A 167 -2.62 -8.51 -10.98
C LEU A 167 -3.52 -7.30 -10.80
N ASN A 168 -4.59 -7.47 -10.07
CA ASN A 168 -5.37 -6.36 -9.55
C ASN A 168 -4.61 -5.68 -8.40
N ASN A 169 -4.83 -4.38 -8.24
CA ASN A 169 -4.24 -3.58 -7.17
C ASN A 169 -5.34 -2.99 -6.27
N MET A 170 -4.96 -2.21 -5.26
CA MET A 170 -5.91 -1.53 -4.36
C MET A 170 -6.94 -0.71 -5.15
N GLY A 171 -6.52 0.07 -6.15
CA GLY A 171 -7.43 0.87 -6.98
C GLY A 171 -8.45 0.04 -7.78
N ASP A 172 -8.10 -1.19 -8.17
CA ASP A 172 -9.04 -2.10 -8.86
C ASP A 172 -10.10 -2.64 -7.91
N TYR A 173 -9.74 -2.93 -6.65
CA TYR A 173 -10.66 -3.51 -5.66
C TYR A 173 -11.64 -2.52 -5.04
N LEU A 174 -11.37 -1.20 -5.13
CA LEU A 174 -12.32 -0.21 -4.61
C LEU A 174 -13.68 -0.31 -5.33
N PRO A 175 -14.81 -0.19 -4.60
CA PRO A 175 -16.14 -0.16 -5.20
C PRO A 175 -16.33 0.98 -6.20
N ASP A 176 -17.19 0.82 -7.18
CA ASP A 176 -17.49 1.85 -8.18
C ASP A 176 -18.04 3.15 -7.57
N SER A 177 -18.80 3.04 -6.47
CA SER A 177 -19.28 4.19 -5.69
C SER A 177 -18.11 5.00 -5.13
N PHE A 178 -17.10 4.32 -4.61
CA PHE A 178 -15.89 4.94 -4.05
C PHE A 178 -15.02 5.55 -5.15
N LYS A 179 -14.80 4.81 -6.26
CA LYS A 179 -14.03 5.30 -7.42
C LYS A 179 -14.58 6.60 -8.01
N LYS A 180 -15.91 6.77 -8.01
CA LYS A 180 -16.57 8.00 -8.51
C LYS A 180 -16.32 9.22 -7.62
N GLN A 181 -15.98 9.03 -6.36
CA GLN A 181 -15.68 10.08 -5.39
C GLN A 181 -14.18 10.32 -5.22
N THR A 182 -13.35 9.57 -5.92
CA THR A 182 -11.89 9.60 -5.82
C THR A 182 -11.28 10.30 -7.02
N TYR A 183 -10.29 11.15 -6.80
CA TYR A 183 -9.45 11.74 -7.84
C TYR A 183 -8.05 11.13 -7.74
N THR A 184 -7.70 10.27 -8.69
CA THR A 184 -6.44 9.50 -8.68
C THR A 184 -5.36 10.25 -9.44
N VAL A 185 -4.22 10.52 -8.78
CA VAL A 185 -3.10 11.25 -9.35
C VAL A 185 -1.86 10.35 -9.45
N GLY A 186 -1.33 10.19 -10.67
CA GLY A 186 -0.02 9.55 -10.90
C GLY A 186 1.12 10.54 -10.74
N ILE A 187 2.25 10.12 -10.18
CA ILE A 187 3.45 10.96 -10.05
C ILE A 187 4.59 10.33 -10.86
N TYR A 188 5.16 11.12 -11.78
CA TYR A 188 6.23 10.70 -12.67
C TYR A 188 7.40 11.68 -12.65
N ALA A 189 8.62 11.18 -12.82
CA ALA A 189 9.83 12.00 -12.80
C ALA A 189 10.68 11.75 -14.07
N TYR A 190 11.18 12.84 -14.67
CA TYR A 190 12.01 12.76 -15.88
C TYR A 190 13.46 12.36 -15.58
N SER A 191 14.02 12.79 -14.46
CA SER A 191 15.43 12.56 -14.13
C SER A 191 15.69 12.57 -12.63
N GLY A 192 16.91 12.26 -12.24
CA GLY A 192 17.34 12.24 -10.87
C GLY A 192 17.61 10.81 -10.41
N ALA A 193 17.33 10.54 -9.15
CA ALA A 193 17.48 9.22 -8.58
C ALA A 193 16.49 8.97 -7.44
N SER A 194 16.13 7.72 -7.23
CA SER A 194 15.32 7.22 -6.13
C SER A 194 16.14 6.33 -5.20
N LEU A 195 15.73 6.27 -3.95
CA LEU A 195 16.26 5.33 -2.98
C LEU A 195 15.44 4.04 -3.04
N ASP A 196 16.10 2.88 -3.09
CA ASP A 196 15.41 1.61 -3.02
C ASP A 196 14.84 1.39 -1.60
N SER A 197 13.53 1.14 -1.53
CA SER A 197 12.84 0.94 -0.26
C SER A 197 13.13 -0.42 0.39
N SER A 198 13.69 -1.38 -0.36
CA SER A 198 13.98 -2.72 0.17
C SER A 198 15.20 -2.75 1.07
N ASP A 199 16.22 -1.93 0.75
CA ASP A 199 17.47 -1.88 1.51
C ASP A 199 17.75 -0.50 2.14
N ASN A 200 17.04 0.53 1.69
CA ASN A 200 17.23 1.93 2.11
C ASN A 200 18.67 2.46 1.91
N LYS A 201 19.40 1.92 0.95
CA LYS A 201 20.79 2.25 0.65
C LYS A 201 21.06 2.40 -0.84
N THR A 202 20.48 1.52 -1.66
CA THR A 202 20.72 1.52 -3.10
C THR A 202 20.04 2.74 -3.75
N VAL A 203 20.83 3.51 -4.48
CA VAL A 203 20.35 4.67 -5.24
C VAL A 203 20.26 4.31 -6.71
N THR A 204 19.05 4.32 -7.25
CA THR A 204 18.77 3.95 -8.64
C THR A 204 18.49 5.21 -9.48
N PRO A 205 19.20 5.41 -10.60
CA PRO A 205 18.92 6.51 -11.54
C PRO A 205 17.52 6.40 -12.16
N VAL A 206 16.77 7.49 -12.13
CA VAL A 206 15.47 7.59 -12.80
C VAL A 206 15.67 7.95 -14.27
N ASN A 207 14.98 7.23 -15.17
CA ASN A 207 14.98 7.45 -16.63
C ASN A 207 16.40 7.61 -17.21
N LYS A 208 17.30 6.68 -16.86
CA LYS A 208 18.71 6.71 -17.26
C LYS A 208 18.89 6.81 -18.77
N GLU A 209 18.06 6.08 -19.52
CA GLU A 209 18.13 5.98 -20.98
C GLU A 209 17.47 7.15 -21.71
N LYS A 210 16.62 7.92 -21.00
CA LYS A 210 15.83 9.05 -21.55
C LYS A 210 15.08 8.66 -22.81
N ASP A 211 14.34 7.55 -22.76
CA ASP A 211 13.54 7.04 -23.86
C ASP A 211 12.63 8.16 -24.42
N PRO A 212 12.82 8.60 -25.68
CA PRO A 212 12.07 9.71 -26.24
C PRO A 212 10.56 9.41 -26.41
N THR A 213 10.18 8.13 -26.35
CA THR A 213 8.78 7.70 -26.49
C THR A 213 8.05 7.66 -25.14
N SER A 214 8.77 7.78 -24.03
CA SER A 214 8.19 7.72 -22.70
C SER A 214 7.36 8.97 -22.37
N LEU A 215 6.40 8.78 -21.45
CA LEU A 215 5.60 9.87 -20.89
C LEU A 215 6.49 10.97 -20.31
N GLU A 216 7.51 10.57 -19.56
CA GLU A 216 8.43 11.47 -18.88
C GLU A 216 9.18 12.35 -19.86
N SER A 217 9.61 11.79 -20.99
CA SER A 217 10.28 12.53 -22.06
C SER A 217 9.32 13.43 -22.84
N LEU A 218 8.09 12.96 -23.08
CA LEU A 218 7.06 13.78 -23.74
C LEU A 218 6.76 15.05 -22.92
N LEU A 219 6.56 14.91 -21.62
CA LEU A 219 6.20 16.03 -20.74
C LEU A 219 7.38 17.01 -20.54
N LYS A 220 8.62 16.58 -20.74
CA LYS A 220 9.80 17.46 -20.73
C LYS A 220 9.73 18.58 -21.77
N TYR A 221 9.04 18.37 -22.91
CA TYR A 221 8.86 19.41 -23.92
C TYR A 221 8.02 20.61 -23.46
N ALA A 222 7.27 20.48 -22.35
CA ALA A 222 6.55 21.60 -21.77
C ALA A 222 7.47 22.66 -21.17
N ASN A 223 8.76 22.34 -20.98
CA ASN A 223 9.81 23.24 -20.47
C ASN A 223 9.49 23.89 -19.11
N HIS A 224 8.95 23.10 -18.20
CA HIS A 224 8.70 23.46 -16.79
C HIS A 224 9.47 22.52 -15.87
N SER A 225 9.78 22.96 -14.67
CA SER A 225 10.39 22.12 -13.63
C SER A 225 9.40 21.12 -13.00
N SER A 226 8.13 21.46 -13.01
CA SER A 226 7.02 20.59 -12.63
C SER A 226 5.73 21.05 -13.33
N LEU A 227 4.81 20.12 -13.53
CA LEU A 227 3.50 20.41 -14.09
C LEU A 227 2.45 19.43 -13.57
N PHE A 228 1.21 19.87 -13.61
CA PHE A 228 0.03 19.06 -13.40
C PHE A 228 -0.75 18.98 -14.71
N VAL A 229 -1.16 17.76 -15.08
CA VAL A 229 -2.00 17.51 -16.26
C VAL A 229 -3.33 16.94 -15.78
N ASP A 230 -4.41 17.68 -15.97
CA ASP A 230 -5.77 17.22 -15.71
C ASP A 230 -6.24 16.32 -16.87
N LEU A 231 -6.36 15.04 -16.61
CA LEU A 231 -6.79 14.07 -17.61
C LEU A 231 -8.31 13.99 -17.72
N VAL A 232 -9.06 14.33 -16.66
CA VAL A 232 -10.53 14.27 -16.66
C VAL A 232 -11.12 15.30 -17.61
N HIS A 233 -10.71 16.55 -17.50
CA HIS A 233 -11.27 17.67 -18.24
C HIS A 233 -10.57 17.95 -19.59
N THR A 234 -9.53 17.19 -19.92
CA THR A 234 -8.84 17.31 -21.20
C THR A 234 -9.59 16.55 -22.29
N PRO A 235 -10.21 17.24 -23.29
CA PRO A 235 -10.94 16.57 -24.37
C PRO A 235 -9.98 15.93 -25.38
N TYR A 236 -10.48 14.88 -26.07
CA TYR A 236 -9.74 14.28 -27.18
C TYR A 236 -9.62 15.23 -28.35
N ASN A 237 -8.39 15.44 -28.82
CA ASN A 237 -8.07 16.07 -30.10
C ASN A 237 -6.66 15.63 -30.54
N LYS A 238 -6.20 16.07 -31.70
CA LYS A 238 -4.88 15.65 -32.24
C LYS A 238 -3.71 15.95 -31.30
N ARG A 239 -3.78 17.04 -30.48
CA ARG A 239 -2.71 17.43 -29.55
C ARG A 239 -2.78 16.66 -28.22
N THR A 240 -3.95 16.15 -27.86
CA THR A 240 -4.19 15.44 -26.61
C THR A 240 -4.37 13.93 -26.81
N SER A 241 -4.24 13.44 -28.06
CA SER A 241 -4.41 12.01 -28.40
C SER A 241 -3.52 11.08 -27.57
N TRP A 242 -2.35 11.56 -27.17
CA TRP A 242 -1.40 10.81 -26.34
C TRP A 242 -1.96 10.41 -24.96
N ILE A 243 -2.97 11.07 -24.46
CA ILE A 243 -3.68 10.74 -23.19
C ILE A 243 -4.56 9.50 -23.38
N TYR A 244 -5.06 9.29 -24.58
CA TYR A 244 -6.07 8.28 -24.94
C TYR A 244 -5.50 7.08 -25.71
N THR A 245 -4.21 7.06 -25.94
CA THR A 245 -3.52 5.98 -26.65
C THR A 245 -2.42 5.38 -25.78
N PRO A 246 -2.04 4.11 -26.01
CA PRO A 246 -0.97 3.48 -25.26
C PRO A 246 0.31 4.30 -25.23
N ARG A 247 0.89 4.45 -24.06
CA ARG A 247 2.14 5.16 -23.80
C ARG A 247 3.05 4.35 -22.91
N ILE A 248 4.34 4.44 -23.19
CA ILE A 248 5.38 3.96 -22.29
C ILE A 248 5.50 4.96 -21.13
N ALA A 249 5.49 4.48 -19.92
CA ALA A 249 5.87 5.19 -18.72
C ALA A 249 6.87 4.33 -17.92
N LEU A 250 7.49 4.91 -16.91
CA LEU A 250 8.56 4.24 -16.17
C LEU A 250 8.09 3.89 -14.76
N TYR A 251 7.76 2.63 -14.56
CA TYR A 251 7.51 2.06 -13.23
C TYR A 251 8.80 2.10 -12.40
N TRP A 252 8.73 2.62 -11.18
CA TRP A 252 9.89 2.95 -10.33
C TRP A 252 10.94 3.86 -11.00
N GLY A 253 10.58 4.51 -12.11
CA GLY A 253 11.48 5.38 -12.85
C GLY A 253 12.47 4.66 -13.78
N PHE A 254 12.40 3.33 -13.94
CA PHE A 254 13.32 2.58 -14.79
C PHE A 254 12.71 1.37 -15.53
N LEU A 255 11.66 0.76 -15.04
CA LEU A 255 10.99 -0.36 -15.71
C LEU A 255 9.92 0.16 -16.66
N LYS A 256 9.97 -0.27 -17.92
CA LYS A 256 9.00 0.17 -18.93
C LYS A 256 7.65 -0.51 -18.75
N GLU A 257 6.60 0.29 -18.66
CA GLU A 257 5.21 -0.15 -18.70
C GLU A 257 4.44 0.59 -19.78
N GLU A 258 3.49 -0.08 -20.42
CA GLU A 258 2.60 0.50 -21.43
C GLU A 258 1.19 0.59 -20.87
N MET A 259 0.58 1.77 -20.97
CA MET A 259 -0.78 2.02 -20.50
C MET A 259 -1.45 3.17 -21.25
N ILE A 260 -2.79 3.23 -21.16
CA ILE A 260 -3.57 4.40 -21.55
C ILE A 260 -3.77 5.26 -20.27
N LEU A 261 -3.17 6.45 -20.28
CA LEU A 261 -3.11 7.30 -19.08
C LEU A 261 -4.48 7.63 -18.49
N LYS A 262 -5.45 7.98 -19.33
CA LYS A 262 -6.82 8.31 -18.92
C LYS A 262 -7.57 7.13 -18.29
N GLU A 263 -7.16 5.90 -18.56
CA GLU A 263 -7.73 4.72 -17.92
C GLU A 263 -7.14 4.47 -16.53
N GLN A 264 -5.95 5.01 -16.26
CA GLN A 264 -5.23 4.76 -15.01
C GLN A 264 -5.37 5.88 -13.98
N TYR A 265 -5.49 7.14 -14.45
CA TYR A 265 -5.45 8.31 -13.59
C TYR A 265 -6.49 9.37 -13.99
N ASP A 266 -6.82 10.23 -13.04
CA ASP A 266 -7.60 11.47 -13.27
C ASP A 266 -6.68 12.67 -13.51
N GLY A 267 -5.47 12.63 -12.97
CA GLY A 267 -4.43 13.63 -13.21
C GLY A 267 -3.04 13.05 -13.08
N ILE A 268 -2.06 13.80 -13.56
CA ILE A 268 -0.64 13.46 -13.47
C ILE A 268 0.13 14.66 -12.95
N ILE A 269 0.99 14.41 -11.96
CA ILE A 269 2.08 15.31 -11.57
C ILE A 269 3.35 14.81 -12.24
N TRP A 270 4.01 15.68 -12.96
CA TRP A 270 5.32 15.41 -13.53
C TRP A 270 6.37 16.34 -12.94
N ILE A 271 7.54 15.79 -12.61
CA ILE A 271 8.65 16.49 -11.97
C ILE A 271 9.90 16.30 -12.82
N GLU A 272 10.58 17.39 -13.16
CA GLU A 272 11.77 17.33 -14.00
C GLU A 272 12.90 16.56 -13.34
N ARG A 273 13.12 16.75 -12.04
CA ARG A 273 14.20 16.12 -11.30
C ARG A 273 13.82 15.82 -9.86
N ILE A 274 14.06 14.57 -9.45
CA ILE A 274 13.91 14.14 -8.05
C ILE A 274 15.26 13.79 -7.42
N THR A 275 15.31 13.79 -6.12
CA THR A 275 16.46 13.36 -5.31
C THR A 275 16.07 12.17 -4.43
N PRO A 276 17.02 11.29 -4.09
CA PRO A 276 16.73 10.20 -3.16
C PRO A 276 16.19 10.72 -1.83
N ALA A 277 15.29 9.96 -1.24
CA ALA A 277 14.77 10.24 0.10
C ALA A 277 15.92 10.25 1.12
N LYS A 278 15.86 11.15 2.10
CA LYS A 278 16.74 11.13 3.26
C LYS A 278 16.02 10.36 4.37
N ILE A 279 16.70 9.34 4.88
CA ILE A 279 16.23 8.64 6.08
C ILE A 279 16.67 9.48 7.28
N ILE A 280 15.74 9.85 8.12
CA ILE A 280 15.95 10.63 9.35
C ILE A 280 16.07 9.66 10.52
#